data_1845eb2c281a57b9b98a7fb99cc5a650
#
_entry.id   1845eb2c281a57b9b98a7fb99cc5a650
#
_cell.length_a   1.000
_cell.length_b   1.000
_cell.length_c   1.000
_cell.angle_alpha   90.00
_cell.angle_beta   90.00
_cell.angle_gamma   90.00
#
_symmetry.space_group_name_H-M   'P 1'
#
loop_
_entity.id
_entity.type
_entity.pdbx_description
1 polymer ?
#
loop_
_entity_poly.entity_id
_entity_poly.type
_entity_poly.pdbx_seq_one_letter_code
_entity_poly.pdbx_strand_id
1 'polypeptide(L)'
;MITTSLSKPLFSKHLMRTTLGAMALALLAGCASKGEPAFTPKELRSFDETSSLDSVWGRRVGDGFGPARYPIAPSREGDTVFAADTNGLVAAFNANSGEREWEVELDTPISSALNAIAGQVYLGTRNGEVIALDQRDGSVAWRSRVTSEVLAAPQANQQLLLVQSVDGQITALDRASGEERWVYTSSQPALTLRGTGTPMVIDPVTFVGLANGRLATLDNRSGQALWDMQIATPRGRSDVER
;
A
#
# COMPACT_ATOMS: atom_id res chain seq x y z
N MET A 1 -79.55 -43.30 22.56
CA MET A 1 -78.22 -43.02 23.11
C MET A 1 -77.18 -43.68 22.23
N ILE A 2 -76.55 -42.89 21.32
CA ILE A 2 -75.55 -43.41 20.40
C ILE A 2 -74.19 -42.79 20.84
N THR A 3 -73.29 -43.63 21.37
CA THR A 3 -71.96 -43.24 21.74
C THR A 3 -71.06 -43.47 20.53
N THR A 4 -70.54 -42.37 19.97
CA THR A 4 -69.51 -42.37 18.95
C THR A 4 -68.15 -42.42 19.59
N SER A 5 -67.38 -43.49 19.34
CA SER A 5 -65.99 -43.68 19.72
C SER A 5 -65.09 -42.95 18.74
N LEU A 6 -64.33 -41.97 19.20
CA LEU A 6 -63.25 -41.32 18.42
C LEU A 6 -61.99 -42.19 18.47
N SER A 7 -61.59 -42.78 17.37
CA SER A 7 -60.28 -43.43 17.23
C SER A 7 -59.18 -42.39 17.03
N LYS A 8 -58.16 -42.41 17.90
CA LYS A 8 -56.92 -41.59 17.75
C LYS A 8 -56.05 -42.15 16.62
N PRO A 9 -55.48 -41.31 15.74
CA PRO A 9 -54.56 -41.79 14.75
C PRO A 9 -53.21 -42.08 15.42
N LEU A 10 -52.70 -43.29 15.30
CA LEU A 10 -51.33 -43.69 15.67
C LEU A 10 -50.39 -43.14 14.59
N PHE A 11 -49.89 -41.95 14.76
CA PHE A 11 -48.77 -41.49 14.01
C PHE A 11 -47.49 -42.21 14.50
N SER A 12 -46.96 -43.08 13.67
CA SER A 12 -45.76 -43.88 14.00
C SER A 12 -44.54 -42.97 14.24
N LYS A 13 -43.98 -43.04 15.43
CA LYS A 13 -42.75 -42.33 15.85
C LYS A 13 -41.54 -42.65 14.96
N HIS A 14 -41.62 -43.72 14.16
CA HIS A 14 -40.58 -44.11 13.18
C HIS A 14 -40.61 -43.26 11.93
N LEU A 15 -41.77 -42.81 11.46
CA LEU A 15 -41.88 -41.98 10.25
C LEU A 15 -41.33 -40.57 10.51
N MET A 16 -41.53 -40.03 11.71
CA MET A 16 -41.05 -38.72 12.07
C MET A 16 -39.52 -38.70 12.29
N ARG A 17 -38.94 -39.81 12.71
CA ARG A 17 -37.47 -39.92 12.86
C ARG A 17 -36.72 -40.04 11.53
N THR A 18 -37.32 -40.74 10.55
CA THR A 18 -36.73 -40.87 9.20
C THR A 18 -36.83 -39.57 8.40
N THR A 19 -37.89 -38.81 8.54
CA THR A 19 -38.04 -37.50 7.86
C THR A 19 -37.10 -36.44 8.45
N LEU A 20 -36.90 -36.45 9.78
CA LEU A 20 -35.95 -35.52 10.41
C LEU A 20 -34.48 -35.84 10.03
N GLY A 21 -34.13 -37.14 9.91
CA GLY A 21 -32.81 -37.57 9.45
C GLY A 21 -32.51 -37.19 8.00
N ALA A 22 -33.48 -37.35 7.12
CA ALA A 22 -33.34 -36.99 5.70
C ALA A 22 -33.25 -35.47 5.50
N MET A 23 -33.95 -34.68 6.30
CA MET A 23 -33.89 -33.22 6.23
C MET A 23 -32.53 -32.66 6.79
N ALA A 24 -31.97 -33.32 7.80
CA ALA A 24 -30.62 -32.97 8.31
C ALA A 24 -29.49 -33.32 7.32
N LEU A 25 -29.63 -34.43 6.57
CA LEU A 25 -28.67 -34.78 5.50
C LEU A 25 -28.76 -33.82 4.32
N ALA A 26 -29.95 -33.34 3.95
CA ALA A 26 -30.12 -32.38 2.86
C ALA A 26 -29.50 -31.00 3.17
N LEU A 27 -29.46 -30.60 4.44
CA LEU A 27 -28.83 -29.33 4.88
C LEU A 27 -27.30 -29.38 4.87
N LEU A 28 -26.69 -30.57 4.92
CA LEU A 28 -25.24 -30.75 4.84
C LEU A 28 -24.70 -30.79 3.41
N ALA A 29 -25.53 -30.99 2.42
CA ALA A 29 -25.15 -31.02 1.00
C ALA A 29 -25.08 -29.63 0.35
N GLY A 30 -25.53 -28.57 1.03
CA GLY A 30 -25.64 -27.21 0.48
C GLY A 30 -24.34 -26.39 0.47
N CYS A 31 -23.24 -26.84 1.08
CA CYS A 31 -22.01 -26.04 1.21
C CYS A 31 -20.84 -26.50 0.34
N ALA A 32 -21.03 -27.32 -0.66
CA ALA A 32 -19.95 -27.86 -1.50
C ALA A 32 -19.99 -27.39 -2.96
N SER A 33 -20.53 -26.20 -3.24
CA SER A 33 -20.22 -25.55 -4.53
C SER A 33 -18.84 -24.89 -4.40
N LYS A 34 -17.77 -25.62 -4.69
CA LYS A 34 -16.51 -25.02 -5.12
C LYS A 34 -16.82 -24.31 -6.44
N GLY A 35 -17.20 -23.04 -6.37
CA GLY A 35 -17.21 -22.21 -7.58
C GLY A 35 -15.81 -22.31 -8.17
N GLU A 36 -15.70 -22.70 -9.43
CA GLU A 36 -14.43 -22.59 -10.13
C GLU A 36 -13.95 -21.16 -9.97
N PRO A 37 -12.67 -20.93 -9.61
CA PRO A 37 -12.14 -19.59 -9.51
C PRO A 37 -12.37 -18.89 -10.85
N ALA A 38 -12.90 -17.67 -10.83
CA ALA A 38 -13.20 -16.88 -12.02
C ALA A 38 -11.99 -16.73 -12.97
N PHE A 39 -10.80 -17.01 -12.45
CA PHE A 39 -9.54 -17.08 -13.20
C PHE A 39 -8.75 -18.30 -12.72
N THR A 40 -8.55 -19.27 -13.60
CA THR A 40 -7.56 -20.32 -13.38
C THR A 40 -6.16 -19.72 -13.59
N PRO A 41 -5.24 -19.86 -12.63
CA PRO A 41 -3.86 -19.43 -12.84
C PRO A 41 -3.29 -20.11 -14.09
N LYS A 42 -2.70 -19.33 -14.97
CA LYS A 42 -2.02 -19.86 -16.15
C LYS A 42 -0.76 -20.61 -15.67
N GLU A 43 -0.60 -21.86 -16.10
CA GLU A 43 0.63 -22.59 -15.83
C GLU A 43 1.84 -21.88 -16.44
N LEU A 44 2.87 -21.71 -15.62
CA LEU A 44 4.13 -21.15 -16.09
C LEU A 44 4.81 -22.20 -16.99
N ARG A 45 5.16 -21.79 -18.19
CA ARG A 45 5.96 -22.66 -19.08
C ARG A 45 7.39 -22.71 -18.57
N SER A 46 7.98 -23.89 -18.57
CA SER A 46 9.43 -24.00 -18.39
C SER A 46 10.15 -23.31 -19.54
N PHE A 47 11.21 -22.59 -19.22
CA PHE A 47 12.11 -21.97 -20.19
C PHE A 47 13.54 -22.26 -19.78
N ASP A 48 14.43 -22.26 -20.77
CA ASP A 48 15.86 -22.40 -20.49
C ASP A 48 16.39 -21.07 -19.93
N GLU A 49 17.05 -21.13 -18.79
CA GLU A 49 17.69 -19.96 -18.20
C GLU A 49 18.82 -19.48 -19.10
N THR A 50 18.71 -18.24 -19.59
CA THR A 50 19.74 -17.59 -20.41
C THR A 50 20.71 -16.75 -19.58
N SER A 51 20.38 -16.47 -18.32
CA SER A 51 21.19 -15.68 -17.39
C SER A 51 20.91 -16.12 -15.96
N SER A 52 21.94 -16.21 -15.13
CA SER A 52 21.84 -16.43 -13.69
C SER A 52 22.27 -15.16 -12.93
N LEU A 53 21.63 -14.91 -11.80
CA LEU A 53 22.02 -13.86 -10.88
C LEU A 53 22.59 -14.51 -9.62
N ASP A 54 23.82 -14.11 -9.27
CA ASP A 54 24.46 -14.54 -8.03
C ASP A 54 24.19 -13.51 -6.93
N SER A 55 23.89 -13.99 -5.71
CA SER A 55 23.75 -13.13 -4.55
C SER A 55 25.13 -12.68 -4.09
N VAL A 56 25.39 -11.38 -4.07
CA VAL A 56 26.64 -10.81 -3.59
C VAL A 56 26.65 -10.73 -2.06
N TRP A 57 25.57 -10.20 -1.49
CA TRP A 57 25.39 -10.10 -0.05
C TRP A 57 23.89 -10.01 0.31
N GLY A 58 23.57 -10.22 1.60
CA GLY A 58 22.25 -10.06 2.14
C GLY A 58 22.30 -9.52 3.56
N ARG A 59 21.38 -8.64 3.90
CA ARG A 59 21.23 -8.04 5.23
C ARG A 59 19.78 -8.04 5.65
N ARG A 60 19.57 -8.16 6.96
CA ARG A 60 18.27 -7.98 7.58
C ARG A 60 18.22 -6.60 8.20
N VAL A 61 17.09 -5.90 8.04
CA VAL A 61 16.80 -4.63 8.70
C VAL A 61 15.59 -4.84 9.58
N GLY A 62 15.78 -4.74 10.90
CA GLY A 62 14.74 -4.90 11.91
C GLY A 62 13.80 -6.07 11.68
N ASP A 63 12.50 -5.82 11.85
CA ASP A 63 11.41 -6.79 11.67
C ASP A 63 10.83 -6.78 10.24
N GLY A 64 11.43 -6.01 9.32
CA GLY A 64 11.03 -5.91 7.93
C GLY A 64 9.67 -5.23 7.74
N PHE A 65 8.83 -5.77 6.84
CA PHE A 65 7.56 -5.12 6.42
C PHE A 65 6.42 -5.24 7.43
N GLY A 66 6.59 -5.99 8.51
CA GLY A 66 5.55 -6.22 9.48
C GLY A 66 4.29 -6.92 8.92
N PRO A 67 3.26 -7.15 9.75
CA PRO A 67 2.05 -7.88 9.34
C PRO A 67 1.19 -7.10 8.32
N ALA A 68 1.26 -5.78 8.31
CA ALA A 68 0.49 -4.91 7.40
C ALA A 68 1.08 -4.83 5.99
N ARG A 69 2.27 -5.37 5.78
CA ARG A 69 2.97 -5.39 4.48
C ARG A 69 3.01 -4.02 3.82
N TYR A 70 3.53 -3.04 4.54
CA TYR A 70 3.74 -1.71 3.99
C TYR A 70 4.68 -1.74 2.77
N PRO A 71 4.51 -0.85 1.79
CA PRO A 71 5.34 -0.82 0.59
C PRO A 71 6.72 -0.20 0.85
N ILE A 72 7.36 -0.57 1.97
CA ILE A 72 8.69 -0.09 2.32
C ILE A 72 9.68 -0.74 1.37
N ALA A 73 10.27 0.06 0.50
CA ALA A 73 11.31 -0.38 -0.41
C ALA A 73 12.62 0.35 -0.09
N PRO A 74 13.75 -0.32 -0.23
CA PRO A 74 15.05 0.33 -0.10
C PRO A 74 15.26 1.34 -1.22
N SER A 75 16.13 2.32 -0.97
CA SER A 75 16.59 3.28 -1.95
C SER A 75 18.11 3.24 -2.05
N ARG A 76 18.64 3.57 -3.22
CA ARG A 76 20.08 3.62 -3.45
C ARG A 76 20.47 4.99 -4.03
N GLU A 77 21.52 5.57 -3.48
CA GLU A 77 22.21 6.70 -4.09
C GLU A 77 23.73 6.45 -4.05
N GLY A 78 24.37 6.53 -5.21
CA GLY A 78 25.78 6.21 -5.33
C GLY A 78 26.10 4.77 -4.87
N ASP A 79 27.02 4.64 -3.93
CA ASP A 79 27.48 3.36 -3.37
C ASP A 79 26.82 3.01 -2.03
N THR A 80 25.75 3.69 -1.66
CA THR A 80 25.00 3.44 -0.42
C THR A 80 23.58 2.98 -0.70
N VAL A 81 23.14 1.93 -0.01
CA VAL A 81 21.76 1.42 0.01
C VAL A 81 21.15 1.75 1.37
N PHE A 82 20.01 2.42 1.35
CA PHE A 82 19.22 2.76 2.52
C PHE A 82 18.01 1.85 2.61
N ALA A 83 17.77 1.28 3.78
CA ALA A 83 16.65 0.40 4.03
C ALA A 83 16.04 0.68 5.40
N ALA A 84 14.76 0.38 5.56
CA ALA A 84 14.04 0.60 6.80
C ALA A 84 13.11 -0.57 7.12
N ASP A 85 12.68 -0.65 8.37
CA ASP A 85 11.58 -1.51 8.81
C ASP A 85 10.33 -0.69 9.17
N THR A 86 9.25 -1.40 9.47
CA THR A 86 7.96 -0.77 9.84
C THR A 86 7.95 -0.15 11.23
N ASN A 87 8.92 -0.46 12.09
CA ASN A 87 8.96 0.00 13.47
C ASN A 87 9.72 1.32 13.64
N GLY A 88 10.49 1.72 12.62
CA GLY A 88 11.23 2.98 12.66
C GLY A 88 12.73 2.83 12.53
N LEU A 89 13.24 1.61 12.41
CA LEU A 89 14.64 1.38 12.16
C LEU A 89 15.02 1.76 10.74
N VAL A 90 16.04 2.58 10.55
CA VAL A 90 16.63 2.93 9.25
C VAL A 90 18.11 2.66 9.29
N ALA A 91 18.63 2.04 8.24
CA ALA A 91 20.05 1.70 8.14
C ALA A 91 20.60 1.98 6.74
N ALA A 92 21.88 2.32 6.68
CA ALA A 92 22.65 2.46 5.46
C ALA A 92 23.70 1.37 5.35
N PHE A 93 23.88 0.87 4.13
CA PHE A 93 24.82 -0.19 3.80
C PHE A 93 25.63 0.18 2.56
N ASN A 94 26.89 -0.17 2.57
CA ASN A 94 27.70 -0.11 1.36
C ASN A 94 27.14 -1.06 0.30
N ALA A 95 26.84 -0.55 -0.88
CA ALA A 95 26.18 -1.30 -1.96
C ALA A 95 27.01 -2.48 -2.49
N ASN A 96 28.34 -2.41 -2.37
CA ASN A 96 29.24 -3.42 -2.90
C ASN A 96 29.53 -4.53 -1.89
N SER A 97 29.72 -4.17 -0.60
CA SER A 97 30.10 -5.12 0.45
C SER A 97 28.97 -5.55 1.37
N GLY A 98 27.87 -4.76 1.42
CA GLY A 98 26.80 -4.94 2.40
C GLY A 98 27.24 -4.58 3.83
N GLU A 99 28.37 -3.91 4.02
CA GLU A 99 28.78 -3.42 5.32
C GLU A 99 27.86 -2.29 5.77
N ARG A 100 27.42 -2.34 7.04
CA ARG A 100 26.54 -1.30 7.60
C ARG A 100 27.38 -0.05 7.91
N GLU A 101 26.99 1.07 7.33
CA GLU A 101 27.61 2.38 7.52
C GLU A 101 27.05 3.08 8.77
N TRP A 102 25.73 3.06 8.93
CA TRP A 102 25.04 3.58 10.11
C TRP A 102 23.66 2.93 10.30
N GLU A 103 23.07 3.12 11.48
CA GLU A 103 21.74 2.66 11.85
C GLU A 103 21.15 3.62 12.88
N VAL A 104 19.89 4.02 12.67
CA VAL A 104 19.17 4.92 13.57
C VAL A 104 17.74 4.42 13.79
N GLU A 105 17.19 4.72 14.97
CA GLU A 105 15.81 4.42 15.31
C GLU A 105 15.03 5.73 15.46
N LEU A 106 13.88 5.82 14.78
CA LEU A 106 13.12 7.07 14.65
C LEU A 106 11.95 7.17 15.63
N ASP A 107 11.69 6.15 16.45
CA ASP A 107 10.57 6.06 17.40
C ASP A 107 9.18 6.32 16.74
N THR A 108 9.06 6.04 15.45
CA THR A 108 7.81 6.25 14.69
C THR A 108 7.63 5.19 13.61
N PRO A 109 6.42 4.64 13.43
CA PRO A 109 6.20 3.59 12.46
C PRO A 109 6.24 4.12 11.03
N ILE A 110 7.19 3.60 10.24
CA ILE A 110 7.39 3.92 8.82
C ILE A 110 6.34 3.18 7.98
N SER A 111 5.81 3.84 6.96
CA SER A 111 4.82 3.27 6.04
C SER A 111 5.11 3.45 4.56
N SER A 112 6.01 4.37 4.19
CA SER A 112 6.39 4.59 2.80
C SER A 112 7.67 3.87 2.40
N ALA A 113 7.90 3.71 1.11
CA ALA A 113 9.23 3.45 0.58
C ALA A 113 10.15 4.67 0.84
N LEU A 114 11.45 4.43 0.84
CA LEU A 114 12.46 5.48 0.99
C LEU A 114 12.78 6.11 -0.37
N ASN A 115 13.22 7.36 -0.32
CA ASN A 115 13.83 8.01 -1.48
C ASN A 115 15.13 8.71 -1.04
N ALA A 116 16.26 8.23 -1.51
CA ALA A 116 17.55 8.80 -1.27
C ALA A 116 17.97 9.64 -2.47
N ILE A 117 18.16 10.93 -2.27
CA ILE A 117 18.55 11.87 -3.32
C ILE A 117 19.24 13.10 -2.74
N ALA A 118 20.31 13.52 -3.39
CA ALA A 118 21.04 14.77 -3.11
C ALA A 118 21.42 14.96 -1.64
N GLY A 119 21.95 13.88 -1.03
CA GLY A 119 22.49 13.89 0.32
C GLY A 119 21.48 13.71 1.45
N GLN A 120 20.19 13.46 1.13
CA GLN A 120 19.14 13.21 2.10
C GLN A 120 18.36 11.93 1.77
N VAL A 121 17.83 11.28 2.82
CA VAL A 121 16.89 10.17 2.73
C VAL A 121 15.53 10.64 3.23
N TYR A 122 14.51 10.51 2.39
CA TYR A 122 13.15 10.89 2.72
C TYR A 122 12.28 9.68 2.94
N LEU A 123 11.42 9.76 3.94
CA LEU A 123 10.44 8.72 4.26
C LEU A 123 9.17 9.33 4.84
N GLY A 124 8.09 8.56 4.75
CA GLY A 124 6.79 8.91 5.30
C GLY A 124 6.31 7.89 6.32
N THR A 125 5.45 8.33 7.23
CA THR A 125 4.98 7.55 8.37
C THR A 125 3.47 7.34 8.33
N ARG A 126 3.00 6.39 9.14
CA ARG A 126 1.57 6.12 9.34
C ARG A 126 0.81 7.30 9.93
N ASN A 127 1.50 8.16 10.67
CA ASN A 127 0.90 9.28 11.37
C ASN A 127 0.94 10.58 10.55
N GLY A 128 1.30 10.51 9.25
CA GLY A 128 1.41 11.68 8.38
C GLY A 128 2.64 12.52 8.67
N GLU A 129 3.68 11.96 9.26
CA GLU A 129 4.95 12.63 9.41
C GLU A 129 5.85 12.32 8.22
N VAL A 130 6.55 13.33 7.73
CA VAL A 130 7.57 13.22 6.69
C VAL A 130 8.91 13.57 7.32
N ILE A 131 9.89 12.70 7.14
CA ILE A 131 11.20 12.82 7.79
C ILE A 131 12.27 12.85 6.73
N ALA A 132 13.21 13.79 6.86
CA ALA A 132 14.44 13.83 6.10
C ALA A 132 15.63 13.49 7.02
N LEU A 133 16.45 12.55 6.58
CA LEU A 133 17.68 12.16 7.26
C LEU A 133 18.88 12.59 6.42
N ASP A 134 19.96 12.95 7.06
CA ASP A 134 21.27 13.13 6.41
C ASP A 134 21.80 11.74 5.99
N GLN A 135 22.22 11.59 4.75
CA GLN A 135 22.72 10.30 4.23
C GLN A 135 24.00 9.83 4.87
N ARG A 136 24.83 10.75 5.41
CA ARG A 136 26.15 10.44 5.94
C ARG A 136 26.12 9.72 7.28
N ASP A 137 25.12 10.04 8.12
CA ASP A 137 25.09 9.56 9.50
C ASP A 137 23.69 9.18 10.01
N GLY A 138 22.65 9.37 9.19
CA GLY A 138 21.26 9.08 9.55
C GLY A 138 20.65 10.09 10.51
N SER A 139 21.31 11.20 10.81
CA SER A 139 20.76 12.24 11.68
C SER A 139 19.53 12.88 11.06
N VAL A 140 18.52 13.22 11.89
CA VAL A 140 17.31 13.88 11.42
C VAL A 140 17.63 15.33 11.05
N ALA A 141 17.49 15.65 9.76
CA ALA A 141 17.65 17.01 9.26
C ALA A 141 16.41 17.85 9.58
N TRP A 142 15.24 17.32 9.35
CA TRP A 142 13.96 17.95 9.68
C TRP A 142 12.81 16.93 9.72
N ARG A 143 11.71 17.33 10.35
CA ARG A 143 10.42 16.63 10.36
C ARG A 143 9.32 17.60 9.94
N SER A 144 8.40 17.14 9.14
CA SER A 144 7.20 17.90 8.73
C SER A 144 5.97 17.03 8.86
N ARG A 145 4.78 17.64 8.82
CA ARG A 145 3.52 16.90 8.95
C ARG A 145 2.62 17.18 7.75
N VAL A 146 2.07 16.12 7.18
CA VAL A 146 1.01 16.17 6.17
C VAL A 146 -0.31 15.68 6.77
N THR A 147 -1.38 15.79 6.02
CA THR A 147 -2.75 15.58 6.52
C THR A 147 -3.11 14.14 6.87
N SER A 148 -2.45 13.16 6.24
CA SER A 148 -2.76 11.75 6.41
C SER A 148 -1.53 10.86 6.20
N GLU A 149 -1.71 9.55 6.35
CA GLU A 149 -0.68 8.55 6.15
C GLU A 149 0.03 8.69 4.79
N VAL A 150 1.34 8.46 4.78
CA VAL A 150 2.17 8.47 3.56
C VAL A 150 2.59 7.06 3.21
N LEU A 151 2.13 6.55 2.07
CA LEU A 151 2.47 5.21 1.57
C LEU A 151 3.45 5.24 0.39
N ALA A 152 3.29 6.21 -0.50
CA ALA A 152 4.22 6.41 -1.61
C ALA A 152 5.54 7.02 -1.12
N ALA A 153 6.64 6.65 -1.77
CA ALA A 153 7.91 7.31 -1.52
C ALA A 153 7.82 8.81 -1.82
N PRO A 154 8.20 9.70 -0.91
CA PRO A 154 8.32 11.12 -1.21
C PRO A 154 9.28 11.35 -2.38
N GLN A 155 8.95 12.25 -3.30
CA GLN A 155 9.74 12.49 -4.50
C GLN A 155 10.31 13.90 -4.50
N ALA A 156 11.60 14.04 -4.82
CA ALA A 156 12.28 15.32 -4.74
C ALA A 156 12.84 15.79 -6.09
N ASN A 157 12.85 17.10 -6.27
CA ASN A 157 13.75 17.79 -7.19
C ASN A 157 14.82 18.58 -6.42
N GLN A 158 15.43 19.58 -7.03
CA GLN A 158 16.46 20.38 -6.36
C GLN A 158 15.91 21.24 -5.21
N GLN A 159 14.64 21.65 -5.23
CA GLN A 159 14.05 22.62 -4.31
C GLN A 159 12.88 22.05 -3.48
N LEU A 160 12.12 21.13 -4.03
CA LEU A 160 10.89 20.62 -3.45
C LEU A 160 10.96 19.13 -3.14
N LEU A 161 10.24 18.75 -2.10
CA LEU A 161 9.85 17.37 -1.80
C LEU A 161 8.33 17.25 -1.96
N LEU A 162 7.89 16.40 -2.88
CA LEU A 162 6.47 16.13 -3.16
C LEU A 162 6.04 14.88 -2.39
N VAL A 163 4.97 15.02 -1.63
CA VAL A 163 4.41 13.97 -0.78
C VAL A 163 2.94 13.77 -1.16
N GLN A 164 2.58 12.54 -1.49
CA GLN A 164 1.17 12.16 -1.67
C GLN A 164 0.68 11.39 -0.45
N SER A 165 -0.32 11.93 0.23
CA SER A 165 -0.98 11.28 1.37
C SER A 165 -2.23 10.48 0.94
N VAL A 166 -2.66 9.55 1.79
CA VAL A 166 -3.76 8.60 1.48
C VAL A 166 -5.09 9.30 1.28
N ASP A 167 -5.30 10.47 1.86
CA ASP A 167 -6.47 11.32 1.65
C ASP A 167 -6.49 12.05 0.30
N GLY A 168 -5.48 11.81 -0.55
CA GLY A 168 -5.38 12.34 -1.92
C GLY A 168 -4.81 13.73 -2.02
N GLN A 169 -4.24 14.26 -0.95
CA GLN A 169 -3.51 15.52 -1.00
C GLN A 169 -2.09 15.31 -1.52
N ILE A 170 -1.62 16.29 -2.29
CA ILE A 170 -0.23 16.41 -2.69
C ILE A 170 0.34 17.64 -2.00
N THR A 171 1.26 17.41 -1.10
CA THR A 171 1.95 18.49 -0.36
C THR A 171 3.34 18.66 -0.92
N ALA A 172 3.69 19.88 -1.31
CA ALA A 172 5.07 20.23 -1.62
C ALA A 172 5.71 20.89 -0.40
N LEU A 173 6.82 20.32 0.02
CA LEU A 173 7.64 20.84 1.09
C LEU A 173 8.92 21.43 0.49
N ASP A 174 9.45 22.47 1.11
CA ASP A 174 10.81 22.91 0.84
C ASP A 174 11.80 21.78 1.21
N ARG A 175 12.62 21.38 0.28
CA ARG A 175 13.50 20.24 0.48
C ARG A 175 14.53 20.45 1.61
N ALA A 176 15.01 21.67 1.80
CA ALA A 176 16.03 21.97 2.77
C ALA A 176 15.48 22.11 4.20
N SER A 177 14.28 22.69 4.35
CA SER A 177 13.72 23.03 5.66
C SER A 177 12.53 22.15 6.07
N GLY A 178 11.85 21.46 5.13
CA GLY A 178 10.60 20.76 5.38
C GLY A 178 9.38 21.70 5.49
N GLU A 179 9.51 23.00 5.24
CA GLU A 179 8.40 23.93 5.26
C GLU A 179 7.44 23.68 4.10
N GLU A 180 6.12 23.75 4.36
CA GLU A 180 5.10 23.65 3.34
C GLU A 180 5.16 24.84 2.36
N ARG A 181 5.22 24.52 1.07
CA ARG A 181 5.21 25.51 0.00
C ARG A 181 3.81 25.67 -0.61
N TRP A 182 3.17 24.56 -0.90
CA TRP A 182 1.81 24.51 -1.44
C TRP A 182 1.18 23.13 -1.24
N VAL A 183 -0.15 23.09 -1.31
CA VAL A 183 -0.95 21.87 -1.26
C VAL A 183 -1.89 21.84 -2.44
N TYR A 184 -1.97 20.70 -3.11
CA TYR A 184 -3.00 20.41 -4.12
C TYR A 184 -3.95 19.34 -3.58
N THR A 185 -5.24 19.60 -3.64
CA THR A 185 -6.29 18.68 -3.21
C THR A 185 -7.11 18.23 -4.40
N SER A 186 -7.22 16.91 -4.59
CA SER A 186 -8.11 16.33 -5.60
C SER A 186 -9.37 15.77 -4.94
N SER A 187 -10.46 15.71 -5.72
CA SER A 187 -11.65 14.98 -5.27
C SER A 187 -11.36 13.49 -5.17
N GLN A 188 -11.66 12.91 -4.01
CA GLN A 188 -11.50 11.47 -3.77
C GLN A 188 -12.85 10.77 -3.92
N PRO A 189 -12.89 9.52 -4.46
CA PRO A 189 -14.06 8.67 -4.32
C PRO A 189 -14.39 8.43 -2.83
N ALA A 190 -15.68 8.22 -2.52
CA ALA A 190 -16.11 7.99 -1.14
C ALA A 190 -15.47 6.75 -0.50
N LEU A 191 -15.12 5.77 -1.30
CA LEU A 191 -14.38 4.56 -0.92
C LEU A 191 -13.21 4.37 -1.88
N THR A 192 -12.00 4.27 -1.35
CA THR A 192 -10.78 3.98 -2.11
C THR A 192 -10.06 2.80 -1.48
N LEU A 193 -9.35 2.03 -2.31
CA LEU A 193 -8.37 1.09 -1.78
C LEU A 193 -7.22 1.88 -1.15
N ARG A 194 -6.71 1.37 -0.02
CA ARG A 194 -5.55 1.96 0.63
C ARG A 194 -4.31 1.80 -0.26
N GLY A 195 -3.89 2.89 -0.86
CA GLY A 195 -2.74 2.96 -1.73
C GLY A 195 -2.67 4.31 -2.42
N THR A 196 -1.47 4.75 -2.74
CA THR A 196 -1.21 5.98 -3.47
C THR A 196 -0.19 5.72 -4.57
N GLY A 197 -0.33 6.43 -5.69
CA GLY A 197 0.70 6.47 -6.71
C GLY A 197 1.92 7.25 -6.21
N THR A 198 3.09 6.96 -6.77
CA THR A 198 4.28 7.80 -6.53
C THR A 198 4.25 8.96 -7.52
N PRO A 199 4.30 10.22 -7.08
CA PRO A 199 4.40 11.36 -7.97
C PRO A 199 5.66 11.28 -8.83
N MET A 200 5.58 11.73 -10.07
CA MET A 200 6.74 11.86 -10.96
C MET A 200 7.11 13.34 -11.08
N VAL A 201 8.20 13.72 -10.45
CA VAL A 201 8.67 15.11 -10.42
C VAL A 201 9.67 15.33 -11.55
N ILE A 202 9.30 16.19 -12.52
CA ILE A 202 10.14 16.59 -13.64
C ILE A 202 10.01 18.10 -13.78
N ASP A 203 11.12 18.85 -13.58
CA ASP A 203 11.04 20.29 -13.71
C ASP A 203 10.63 20.73 -15.12
N PRO A 204 9.68 21.68 -15.23
CA PRO A 204 9.03 22.47 -14.15
C PRO A 204 7.71 21.90 -13.62
N VAL A 205 7.37 20.64 -13.87
CA VAL A 205 6.05 20.05 -13.58
C VAL A 205 6.15 18.75 -12.81
N THR A 206 5.05 18.39 -12.13
CA THR A 206 4.87 17.10 -11.47
C THR A 206 3.64 16.40 -12.04
N PHE A 207 3.79 15.11 -12.36
CA PHE A 207 2.68 14.23 -12.75
C PHE A 207 2.21 13.43 -11.55
N VAL A 208 0.89 13.42 -11.33
CA VAL A 208 0.28 12.73 -10.19
C VAL A 208 -0.89 11.87 -10.63
N GLY A 209 -0.81 10.56 -10.35
CA GLY A 209 -1.94 9.65 -10.49
C GLY A 209 -2.89 9.80 -9.30
N LEU A 210 -4.17 9.99 -9.59
CA LEU A 210 -5.21 10.22 -8.59
C LEU A 210 -6.14 9.01 -8.45
N ALA A 211 -6.69 8.78 -7.27
CA ALA A 211 -7.56 7.63 -6.98
C ALA A 211 -8.87 7.63 -7.80
N ASN A 212 -9.28 8.77 -8.36
CA ASN A 212 -10.41 8.89 -9.26
C ASN A 212 -10.10 8.47 -10.72
N GLY A 213 -8.93 7.88 -10.97
CA GLY A 213 -8.49 7.43 -12.30
C GLY A 213 -8.02 8.56 -13.22
N ARG A 214 -7.75 9.74 -12.67
CA ARG A 214 -7.20 10.88 -13.42
C ARG A 214 -5.69 10.98 -13.24
N LEU A 215 -5.04 11.53 -14.24
CA LEU A 215 -3.66 11.99 -14.19
C LEU A 215 -3.68 13.52 -14.22
N ALA A 216 -3.11 14.14 -13.20
CA ALA A 216 -2.94 15.59 -13.13
C ALA A 216 -1.48 15.97 -13.36
N THR A 217 -1.28 17.12 -14.00
CA THR A 217 0.02 17.77 -14.13
C THR A 217 0.00 19.07 -13.37
N LEU A 218 0.88 19.19 -12.39
CA LEU A 218 0.96 20.33 -11.50
C LEU A 218 2.20 21.17 -11.83
N ASP A 219 2.06 22.48 -11.77
CA ASP A 219 3.19 23.41 -11.81
C ASP A 219 3.99 23.31 -10.50
N ASN A 220 5.28 23.05 -10.56
CA ASN A 220 6.11 22.82 -9.36
C ASN A 220 6.22 24.07 -8.48
N ARG A 221 6.11 25.26 -9.03
CA ARG A 221 6.26 26.52 -8.29
C ARG A 221 5.00 26.87 -7.47
N SER A 222 3.81 26.61 -8.06
CA SER A 222 2.55 27.07 -7.50
C SER A 222 1.62 25.97 -7.01
N GLY A 223 1.85 24.71 -7.40
CA GLY A 223 0.93 23.61 -7.16
C GLY A 223 -0.37 23.66 -7.99
N GLN A 224 -0.50 24.64 -8.90
CA GLN A 224 -1.67 24.73 -9.75
C GLN A 224 -1.71 23.61 -10.79
N ALA A 225 -2.89 23.02 -10.98
CA ALA A 225 -3.08 22.05 -12.04
C ALA A 225 -3.05 22.77 -13.40
N LEU A 226 -2.10 22.39 -14.25
CA LEU A 226 -2.01 22.89 -15.61
C LEU A 226 -3.01 22.18 -16.52
N TRP A 227 -3.18 20.90 -16.33
CA TRP A 227 -4.20 20.06 -16.97
C TRP A 227 -4.41 18.78 -16.15
N ASP A 228 -5.56 18.14 -16.33
CA ASP A 228 -5.86 16.82 -15.84
C ASP A 228 -6.63 16.02 -16.90
N MET A 229 -6.41 14.70 -16.94
CA MET A 229 -7.00 13.83 -17.94
C MET A 229 -7.45 12.51 -17.30
N GLN A 230 -8.61 12.01 -17.72
CA GLN A 230 -9.07 10.68 -17.36
C GLN A 230 -8.26 9.62 -18.12
N ILE A 231 -7.49 8.80 -17.40
CA ILE A 231 -6.68 7.72 -17.98
C ILE A 231 -7.26 6.34 -17.71
N ALA A 232 -8.03 6.19 -16.63
CA ALA A 232 -8.73 4.96 -16.29
C ALA A 232 -10.22 5.24 -16.20
N THR A 233 -11.03 4.51 -16.97
CA THR A 233 -12.49 4.59 -16.87
C THR A 233 -12.94 3.62 -15.77
N PRO A 234 -13.63 4.11 -14.73
CA PRO A 234 -14.20 3.25 -13.71
C PRO A 234 -15.16 2.24 -14.34
N ARG A 235 -14.96 0.94 -14.11
CA ARG A 235 -15.80 -0.13 -14.69
C ARG A 235 -16.58 -0.92 -13.63
N GLY A 236 -16.31 -0.70 -12.36
CA GLY A 236 -16.96 -1.37 -11.26
C GLY A 236 -18.38 -0.89 -10.99
N ARG A 237 -19.16 -1.70 -10.27
CA ARG A 237 -20.52 -1.38 -9.83
C ARG A 237 -20.54 -0.64 -8.51
N SER A 238 -19.47 -0.73 -7.74
CA SER A 238 -19.28 -0.03 -6.47
C SER A 238 -18.08 0.92 -6.53
N ASP A 239 -18.00 1.86 -5.60
CA ASP A 239 -16.90 2.81 -5.53
C ASP A 239 -15.54 2.13 -5.24
N VAL A 240 -15.57 0.94 -4.62
CA VAL A 240 -14.35 0.13 -4.36
C VAL A 240 -13.85 -0.60 -5.62
N GLU A 241 -14.73 -0.90 -6.56
CA GLU A 241 -14.39 -1.59 -7.82
C GLU A 241 -13.97 -0.60 -8.92
N ARG A 242 -14.15 0.68 -8.72
CA ARG A 242 -13.81 1.76 -9.65
C ARG A 242 -12.44 2.32 -9.34
#